data_3c256aa0e4a518d03af215481da04ea7
#
_entry.id   3c256aa0e4a518d03af215481da04ea7
#
_cell.length_a   1.000
_cell.length_b   1.000
_cell.length_c   1.000
_cell.angle_alpha   90.00
_cell.angle_beta   90.00
_cell.angle_gamma   90.00
#
_symmetry.space_group_name_H-M   'P 1'
#
loop_
_entity.id
_entity.type
_entity.pdbx_description
1 polymer ?
#
loop_
_entity_poly.entity_id
_entity_poly.type
_entity_poly.pdbx_seq_one_letter_code
_entity_poly.pdbx_strand_id
1 'polypeptide(L)'
;DESSDGAVTVTQDTDVPSGYGFGKSLKVDCTTADASIGAAQYCIFTSKLEGQNLQLLKYGTSNAENVTLSFWVKSVKTGTYCMSFVKEAGSGTRYECPIEYTISSASTWEKKVINLSPTAGSTSLITAANGAIVNSNASGFRIIWTLVSGSNFHATNNTCVAGSDK
;
A
#
# COMPACT_ATOMS: atom_id res chain seq x y z
N ASP A 1 9.58 0.53 -7.35
CA ASP A 1 10.84 -0.04 -6.84
C ASP A 1 10.85 -1.55 -7.02
N GLU A 2 11.98 -2.09 -7.38
CA GLU A 2 12.19 -3.48 -7.71
C GLU A 2 13.59 -3.90 -7.29
N SER A 3 13.71 -5.10 -6.71
CA SER A 3 14.98 -5.75 -6.37
C SER A 3 14.99 -7.23 -6.74
N SER A 4 13.99 -7.69 -7.53
CA SER A 4 13.92 -9.06 -8.06
C SER A 4 14.81 -9.23 -9.30
N ASP A 5 15.10 -10.47 -9.68
CA ASP A 5 15.76 -10.80 -10.95
C ASP A 5 14.76 -10.78 -12.14
N GLY A 6 13.49 -10.60 -11.86
CA GLY A 6 12.45 -10.35 -12.84
C GLY A 6 12.50 -8.93 -13.41
N ALA A 7 11.68 -8.64 -14.40
CA ALA A 7 11.53 -7.32 -14.96
C ALA A 7 10.07 -6.97 -15.17
N VAL A 8 9.73 -5.71 -14.91
CA VAL A 8 8.39 -5.16 -15.15
C VAL A 8 8.48 -3.91 -16.02
N THR A 9 7.47 -3.69 -16.84
CA THR A 9 7.26 -2.40 -17.51
C THR A 9 6.03 -1.72 -16.92
N VAL A 10 6.12 -0.41 -16.78
CA VAL A 10 5.03 0.43 -16.27
C VAL A 10 4.58 1.37 -17.39
N THR A 11 3.32 1.27 -17.77
CA THR A 11 2.75 2.05 -18.87
C THR A 11 1.39 2.59 -18.50
N GLN A 12 0.96 3.62 -19.25
CA GLN A 12 -0.42 4.09 -19.23
C GLN A 12 -1.24 3.24 -20.20
N ASP A 13 -2.42 2.77 -19.78
CA ASP A 13 -3.33 1.98 -20.59
C ASP A 13 -4.69 2.66 -20.72
N THR A 14 -5.44 2.29 -21.76
CA THR A 14 -6.83 2.73 -22.00
C THR A 14 -7.85 1.75 -21.46
N ASP A 15 -7.43 0.56 -21.04
CA ASP A 15 -8.28 -0.40 -20.37
C ASP A 15 -8.62 0.09 -18.96
N VAL A 16 -9.86 0.45 -18.74
CA VAL A 16 -10.36 1.08 -17.50
C VAL A 16 -11.70 0.48 -17.11
N PRO A 17 -12.10 0.58 -15.82
CA PRO A 17 -13.45 0.16 -15.42
C PRO A 17 -14.52 1.02 -16.11
N SER A 18 -15.44 0.36 -16.82
CA SER A 18 -16.48 1.00 -17.60
C SER A 18 -17.51 1.72 -16.72
N GLY A 19 -17.97 2.91 -17.16
CA GLY A 19 -19.04 3.65 -16.50
C GLY A 19 -18.61 4.52 -15.31
N TYR A 20 -17.31 4.60 -15.01
CA TYR A 20 -16.80 5.35 -13.87
C TYR A 20 -15.98 6.60 -14.22
N GLY A 21 -15.91 6.93 -15.51
CA GLY A 21 -15.28 8.17 -15.98
C GLY A 21 -13.75 8.16 -16.00
N PHE A 22 -13.11 7.01 -15.79
CA PHE A 22 -11.66 6.90 -15.92
C PHE A 22 -11.25 6.91 -17.39
N GLY A 23 -10.27 7.74 -17.73
CA GLY A 23 -9.71 7.78 -19.09
C GLY A 23 -8.50 6.89 -19.29
N LYS A 24 -7.77 6.58 -18.20
CA LYS A 24 -6.52 5.83 -18.20
C LYS A 24 -6.36 5.01 -16.93
N SER A 25 -5.57 3.94 -17.04
CA SER A 25 -5.09 3.13 -15.92
C SER A 25 -3.58 3.04 -15.91
N LEU A 26 -3.02 2.67 -14.78
CA LEU A 26 -1.63 2.25 -14.65
C LEU A 26 -1.55 0.75 -14.94
N LYS A 27 -0.77 0.35 -15.94
CA LYS A 27 -0.49 -1.04 -16.24
C LYS A 27 0.92 -1.38 -15.80
N VAL A 28 1.03 -2.43 -15.01
CA VAL A 28 2.32 -3.06 -14.65
C VAL A 28 2.35 -4.43 -15.32
N ASP A 29 3.27 -4.62 -16.24
CA ASP A 29 3.41 -5.84 -17.05
C ASP A 29 4.73 -6.54 -16.70
N CYS A 30 4.65 -7.78 -16.24
CA CYS A 30 5.82 -8.61 -15.96
C CYS A 30 6.38 -9.12 -17.29
N THR A 31 7.50 -8.57 -17.73
CA THR A 31 8.16 -8.91 -18.99
C THR A 31 9.17 -10.04 -18.85
N THR A 32 9.72 -10.23 -17.63
CA THR A 32 10.58 -11.35 -17.30
C THR A 32 10.16 -11.88 -15.93
N ALA A 33 9.77 -13.14 -15.89
CA ALA A 33 9.41 -13.79 -14.62
C ALA A 33 10.67 -14.16 -13.84
N ASP A 34 10.67 -13.85 -12.53
CA ASP A 34 11.63 -14.41 -11.61
C ASP A 34 11.12 -15.77 -11.12
N ALA A 35 11.87 -16.82 -11.39
CA ALA A 35 11.51 -18.19 -11.04
C ALA A 35 11.80 -18.55 -9.57
N SER A 36 12.58 -17.72 -8.86
CA SER A 36 13.05 -18.01 -7.50
C SER A 36 13.24 -16.74 -6.70
N ILE A 37 12.16 -16.27 -6.07
CA ILE A 37 12.17 -15.05 -5.27
C ILE A 37 13.05 -15.24 -4.03
N GLY A 38 14.15 -14.50 -3.97
CA GLY A 38 15.05 -14.47 -2.82
C GLY A 38 14.41 -13.75 -1.61
N ALA A 39 14.90 -14.06 -0.42
CA ALA A 39 14.33 -13.55 0.85
C ALA A 39 14.26 -12.02 0.92
N ALA A 40 15.18 -11.30 0.32
CA ALA A 40 15.26 -9.84 0.31
C ALA A 40 14.72 -9.19 -0.98
N GLN A 41 14.15 -9.96 -1.89
CA GLN A 41 13.64 -9.45 -3.16
C GLN A 41 12.21 -8.93 -3.03
N TYR A 42 11.88 -7.89 -3.78
CA TYR A 42 10.53 -7.31 -3.83
C TYR A 42 10.27 -6.59 -5.16
N CYS A 43 8.99 -6.48 -5.49
CA CYS A 43 8.50 -5.57 -6.52
C CYS A 43 7.25 -4.86 -5.97
N ILE A 44 7.32 -3.54 -5.88
CA ILE A 44 6.26 -2.71 -5.29
C ILE A 44 6.02 -1.47 -6.15
N PHE A 45 4.81 -0.94 -6.09
CA PHE A 45 4.55 0.44 -6.48
C PHE A 45 3.94 1.23 -5.31
N THR A 46 4.20 2.52 -5.30
CA THR A 46 3.95 3.36 -4.13
C THR A 46 3.28 4.66 -4.53
N SER A 47 2.26 5.06 -3.77
CA SER A 47 1.70 6.41 -3.78
C SER A 47 2.07 7.11 -2.47
N LYS A 48 2.52 8.37 -2.55
CA LYS A 48 2.93 9.18 -1.39
C LYS A 48 2.01 10.38 -1.25
N LEU A 49 1.66 10.69 0.00
CA LEU A 49 0.90 11.87 0.37
C LEU A 49 1.76 12.72 1.31
N GLU A 50 1.83 14.01 1.04
CA GLU A 50 2.58 14.95 1.87
C GLU A 50 1.95 15.11 3.24
N GLY A 51 2.78 15.22 4.26
CA GLY A 51 2.34 15.33 5.64
C GLY A 51 1.43 16.54 5.90
N GLN A 52 1.72 17.67 5.26
CA GLN A 52 0.90 18.88 5.40
C GLN A 52 -0.57 18.69 4.94
N ASN A 53 -0.84 17.79 4.01
CA ASN A 53 -2.18 17.51 3.50
C ASN A 53 -2.96 16.53 4.40
N LEU A 54 -2.33 15.98 5.42
CA LEU A 54 -2.86 14.89 6.25
C LEU A 54 -3.19 15.34 7.69
N GLN A 55 -3.01 16.60 8.02
CA GLN A 55 -3.17 17.10 9.40
C GLN A 55 -4.58 16.92 9.94
N LEU A 56 -5.59 16.94 9.07
CA LEU A 56 -6.99 16.69 9.44
C LEU A 56 -7.24 15.28 9.97
N LEU A 57 -6.35 14.32 9.68
CA LEU A 57 -6.45 12.96 10.17
C LEU A 57 -6.14 12.83 11.67
N LYS A 58 -5.50 13.84 12.27
CA LYS A 58 -5.18 13.90 13.71
C LYS A 58 -4.40 12.67 14.21
N TYR A 59 -3.60 12.05 13.35
CA TYR A 59 -2.79 10.88 13.73
C TYR A 59 -1.83 11.25 14.86
N GLY A 60 -1.62 10.30 15.77
CA GLY A 60 -0.85 10.50 17.00
C GLY A 60 -1.69 10.99 18.18
N THR A 61 -3.01 11.04 18.04
CA THR A 61 -3.94 11.42 19.10
C THR A 61 -5.06 10.42 19.26
N SER A 62 -5.76 10.46 20.40
CA SER A 62 -6.97 9.66 20.64
C SER A 62 -8.13 10.01 19.69
N ASN A 63 -8.05 11.17 19.01
CA ASN A 63 -9.06 11.65 18.07
C ASN A 63 -8.67 11.38 16.61
N ALA A 64 -7.78 10.43 16.36
CA ALA A 64 -7.37 10.06 15.01
C ALA A 64 -8.58 9.59 14.18
N GLU A 65 -8.66 10.09 12.95
CA GLU A 65 -9.79 9.83 12.05
C GLU A 65 -9.60 8.53 11.26
N ASN A 66 -10.71 7.90 10.89
CA ASN A 66 -10.71 6.77 9.99
C ASN A 66 -10.33 7.17 8.58
N VAL A 67 -9.61 6.32 7.88
CA VAL A 67 -9.29 6.48 6.45
C VAL A 67 -9.85 5.32 5.68
N THR A 68 -10.53 5.64 4.59
CA THR A 68 -10.98 4.63 3.61
C THR A 68 -10.23 4.83 2.32
N LEU A 69 -9.54 3.80 1.86
CA LEU A 69 -8.97 3.73 0.53
C LEU A 69 -9.88 2.91 -0.37
N SER A 70 -10.24 3.44 -1.52
CA SER A 70 -10.87 2.65 -2.56
C SER A 70 -10.09 2.78 -3.87
N PHE A 71 -9.95 1.66 -4.57
CA PHE A 71 -9.26 1.59 -5.84
C PHE A 71 -9.84 0.50 -6.72
N TRP A 72 -9.66 0.65 -8.02
CA TRP A 72 -9.98 -0.39 -8.98
C TRP A 72 -8.70 -1.16 -9.30
N VAL A 73 -8.84 -2.48 -9.40
CA VAL A 73 -7.74 -3.38 -9.72
C VAL A 73 -8.21 -4.44 -10.70
N LYS A 74 -7.31 -4.82 -11.60
CA LYS A 74 -7.49 -5.90 -12.56
C LYS A 74 -6.20 -6.68 -12.65
N SER A 75 -6.28 -8.00 -12.62
CA SER A 75 -5.13 -8.88 -12.82
C SER A 75 -5.53 -10.08 -13.68
N VAL A 76 -4.58 -10.59 -14.43
CA VAL A 76 -4.76 -11.87 -15.18
C VAL A 76 -4.76 -13.08 -14.26
N LYS A 77 -4.32 -12.92 -13.00
CA LYS A 77 -4.29 -13.96 -11.99
C LYS A 77 -5.24 -13.60 -10.84
N THR A 78 -6.02 -14.57 -10.40
CA THR A 78 -6.80 -14.49 -9.16
C THR A 78 -5.94 -14.84 -7.96
N GLY A 79 -6.34 -14.43 -6.77
CA GLY A 79 -5.65 -14.78 -5.52
C GLY A 79 -5.64 -13.66 -4.51
N THR A 80 -4.89 -13.87 -3.44
CA THR A 80 -4.68 -12.88 -2.39
C THR A 80 -3.47 -12.03 -2.73
N TYR A 81 -3.67 -10.73 -2.67
CA TYR A 81 -2.67 -9.70 -2.89
C TYR A 81 -2.50 -8.88 -1.61
N CYS A 82 -1.38 -8.21 -1.48
CA CYS A 82 -1.07 -7.40 -0.31
C CYS A 82 -0.86 -5.94 -0.70
N MET A 83 -1.28 -5.07 0.19
CA MET A 83 -0.90 -3.67 0.21
C MET A 83 -0.54 -3.25 1.63
N SER A 84 0.22 -2.18 1.79
CA SER A 84 0.54 -1.63 3.10
C SER A 84 0.21 -0.16 3.17
N PHE A 85 -0.35 0.24 4.32
CA PHE A 85 -0.37 1.63 4.75
C PHE A 85 0.87 1.90 5.59
N VAL A 86 1.65 2.90 5.20
CA VAL A 86 2.86 3.27 5.91
C VAL A 86 2.77 4.72 6.34
N LYS A 87 2.81 4.95 7.65
CA LYS A 87 3.05 6.27 8.21
C LYS A 87 4.55 6.53 8.17
N GLU A 88 4.93 7.57 7.46
CA GLU A 88 6.32 8.01 7.44
C GLU A 88 6.60 8.91 8.64
N ALA A 89 7.73 8.70 9.29
CA ALA A 89 8.15 9.52 10.41
C ALA A 89 9.08 10.63 9.93
N GLY A 90 8.72 11.87 10.18
CA GLY A 90 9.65 12.99 9.99
C GLY A 90 10.85 12.97 10.93
N SER A 91 10.77 12.28 12.05
CA SER A 91 11.84 12.17 13.05
C SER A 91 11.68 10.97 13.97
N GLY A 92 11.15 9.87 13.49
CA GLY A 92 10.86 8.80 14.42
C GLY A 92 10.47 7.50 13.76
N THR A 93 9.80 6.70 14.51
CA THR A 93 9.45 5.35 14.13
C THR A 93 8.44 5.36 12.98
N ARG A 94 8.79 4.70 11.90
CA ARG A 94 7.90 4.36 10.82
C ARG A 94 6.95 3.26 11.29
N TYR A 95 5.70 3.35 10.86
CA TYR A 95 4.70 2.31 11.13
C TYR A 95 4.12 1.80 9.83
N GLU A 96 3.97 0.50 9.73
CA GLU A 96 3.42 -0.18 8.57
C GLU A 96 2.28 -1.12 8.95
N CYS A 97 1.18 -1.05 8.21
CA CYS A 97 0.02 -1.94 8.32
C CYS A 97 -0.16 -2.70 7.00
N PRO A 98 0.27 -3.94 6.88
CA PRO A 98 -0.03 -4.79 5.73
C PRO A 98 -1.50 -5.23 5.77
N ILE A 99 -2.15 -5.16 4.63
CA ILE A 99 -3.55 -5.55 4.46
C ILE A 99 -3.71 -6.38 3.19
N GLU A 100 -4.32 -7.53 3.33
CA GLU A 100 -4.64 -8.40 2.21
C GLU A 100 -5.94 -8.00 1.53
N TYR A 101 -5.99 -8.18 0.22
CA TYR A 101 -7.20 -8.10 -0.58
C TYR A 101 -7.22 -9.21 -1.64
N THR A 102 -8.40 -9.69 -2.00
CA THR A 102 -8.55 -10.79 -2.95
C THR A 102 -9.00 -10.26 -4.30
N ILE A 103 -8.35 -10.72 -5.38
CA ILE A 103 -8.85 -10.60 -6.75
C ILE A 103 -9.55 -11.91 -7.07
N SER A 104 -10.86 -11.86 -7.29
CA SER A 104 -11.73 -13.03 -7.42
C SER A 104 -11.91 -13.47 -8.85
N SER A 105 -11.80 -12.57 -9.82
CA SER A 105 -12.05 -12.83 -11.24
C SER A 105 -10.88 -12.36 -12.10
N ALA A 106 -10.27 -13.28 -12.83
CA ALA A 106 -9.18 -12.95 -13.73
C ALA A 106 -9.64 -11.99 -14.84
N SER A 107 -8.76 -11.06 -15.22
CA SER A 107 -8.99 -10.09 -16.29
C SER A 107 -10.26 -9.24 -16.15
N THR A 108 -10.75 -9.08 -14.93
CA THR A 108 -11.96 -8.31 -14.61
C THR A 108 -11.61 -7.15 -13.65
N TRP A 109 -12.15 -5.97 -13.91
CA TRP A 109 -12.02 -4.83 -13.01
C TRP A 109 -12.85 -5.04 -11.76
N GLU A 110 -12.21 -5.01 -10.60
CA GLU A 110 -12.84 -5.11 -9.29
C GLU A 110 -12.53 -3.87 -8.44
N LYS A 111 -13.56 -3.30 -7.80
CA LYS A 111 -13.37 -2.23 -6.82
C LYS A 111 -13.02 -2.84 -5.46
N LYS A 112 -11.91 -2.40 -4.88
CA LYS A 112 -11.53 -2.74 -3.51
C LYS A 112 -11.76 -1.53 -2.62
N VAL A 113 -12.21 -1.81 -1.39
CA VAL A 113 -12.43 -0.81 -0.34
C VAL A 113 -11.75 -1.33 0.92
N ILE A 114 -10.81 -0.55 1.43
CA ILE A 114 -10.01 -0.87 2.60
C ILE A 114 -10.15 0.24 3.61
N ASN A 115 -10.52 -0.11 4.83
CA ASN A 115 -10.67 0.83 5.93
C ASN A 115 -9.48 0.70 6.89
N LEU A 116 -8.86 1.83 7.18
CA LEU A 116 -7.89 1.97 8.26
C LEU A 116 -8.55 2.75 9.38
N SER A 117 -8.85 2.05 10.48
CA SER A 117 -9.57 2.62 11.62
C SER A 117 -8.61 2.88 12.79
N PRO A 118 -8.85 3.89 13.64
CA PRO A 118 -8.11 4.10 14.90
C PRO A 118 -8.06 2.86 15.80
N THR A 119 -9.05 1.98 15.69
CA THR A 119 -9.15 0.74 16.47
C THR A 119 -8.68 -0.50 15.70
N ALA A 120 -8.29 -0.36 14.43
CA ALA A 120 -7.82 -1.48 13.62
C ALA A 120 -6.36 -1.80 13.95
N GLY A 121 -6.06 -3.07 14.19
CA GLY A 121 -4.71 -3.54 14.47
C GLY A 121 -4.08 -2.91 15.72
N SER A 122 -2.78 -2.67 15.68
CA SER A 122 -2.08 -1.94 16.74
C SER A 122 -2.46 -0.46 16.75
N THR A 123 -2.67 0.10 17.92
CA THR A 123 -2.91 1.55 18.11
C THR A 123 -1.70 2.41 17.71
N SER A 124 -0.55 1.80 17.51
CA SER A 124 0.70 2.49 17.24
C SER A 124 0.76 3.22 15.90
N LEU A 125 -0.02 2.82 14.89
CA LEU A 125 -0.01 3.52 13.60
C LEU A 125 -0.73 4.87 13.65
N ILE A 126 -1.87 4.95 14.29
CA ILE A 126 -2.78 6.09 14.17
C ILE A 126 -3.02 6.83 15.49
N THR A 127 -3.11 6.14 16.63
CA THR A 127 -3.45 6.78 17.91
C THR A 127 -2.25 7.03 18.83
N ALA A 128 -1.14 6.32 18.69
CA ALA A 128 0.05 6.55 19.51
C ALA A 128 0.71 7.90 19.18
N ALA A 129 1.26 8.57 20.18
CA ALA A 129 1.87 9.90 20.01
C ALA A 129 2.98 9.93 18.93
N ASN A 130 3.79 8.87 18.84
CA ASN A 130 4.80 8.72 17.80
C ASN A 130 4.20 8.33 16.42
N GLY A 131 2.91 8.10 16.33
CA GLY A 131 2.15 7.96 15.09
C GLY A 131 1.81 9.30 14.43
N ALA A 132 2.08 10.44 15.09
CA ALA A 132 1.81 11.77 14.53
C ALA A 132 2.50 11.98 13.18
N ILE A 133 1.76 12.59 12.25
CA ILE A 133 2.28 12.94 10.92
C ILE A 133 2.83 14.37 11.00
N VAL A 134 4.10 14.54 10.61
CA VAL A 134 4.75 15.86 10.63
C VAL A 134 4.12 16.77 9.59
N ASN A 135 3.80 17.99 9.97
CA ASN A 135 3.29 19.02 9.06
C ASN A 135 4.43 19.57 8.19
N SER A 136 4.64 18.94 7.04
CA SER A 136 5.67 19.34 6.08
C SER A 136 5.30 18.84 4.67
N ASN A 137 6.07 19.26 3.67
CA ASN A 137 5.98 18.76 2.29
C ASN A 137 6.68 17.40 2.07
N ALA A 138 7.29 16.84 3.11
CA ALA A 138 7.81 15.48 3.06
C ALA A 138 6.66 14.45 3.06
N SER A 139 6.98 13.22 2.66
CA SER A 139 6.01 12.11 2.72
C SER A 139 5.56 11.89 4.16
N GLY A 140 4.27 12.06 4.42
CA GLY A 140 3.65 11.79 5.72
C GLY A 140 2.97 10.43 5.75
N PHE A 141 2.47 10.00 4.60
CA PHE A 141 1.77 8.74 4.44
C PHE A 141 2.11 8.11 3.10
N ARG A 142 2.32 6.81 3.08
CA ARG A 142 2.61 6.04 1.88
C ARG A 142 1.67 4.86 1.78
N ILE A 143 1.17 4.62 0.58
CA ILE A 143 0.40 3.45 0.23
C ILE A 143 1.27 2.61 -0.69
N ILE A 144 1.52 1.37 -0.33
CA ILE A 144 2.35 0.44 -1.08
C ILE A 144 1.47 -0.70 -1.59
N TRP A 145 1.52 -1.00 -2.87
CA TRP A 145 0.98 -2.23 -3.43
C TRP A 145 2.14 -3.18 -3.70
N THR A 146 2.08 -4.35 -3.10
CA THR A 146 3.13 -5.37 -3.22
C THR A 146 2.73 -6.35 -4.32
N LEU A 147 3.55 -6.43 -5.36
CA LEU A 147 3.38 -7.38 -6.45
C LEU A 147 4.13 -8.67 -6.17
N VAL A 148 5.32 -8.54 -5.58
CA VAL A 148 6.19 -9.63 -5.16
C VAL A 148 6.89 -9.25 -3.87
N SER A 149 7.04 -10.19 -2.94
CA SER A 149 7.87 -10.02 -1.74
C SER A 149 8.49 -11.33 -1.30
N GLY A 150 9.78 -11.29 -0.97
CA GLY A 150 10.51 -12.38 -0.33
C GLY A 150 10.20 -12.47 1.16
N SER A 151 10.69 -13.52 1.80
CA SER A 151 10.34 -13.86 3.20
C SER A 151 10.70 -12.79 4.23
N ASN A 152 11.69 -11.93 3.96
CA ASN A 152 12.06 -10.84 4.86
C ASN A 152 10.97 -9.75 4.98
N PHE A 153 10.04 -9.71 4.04
CA PHE A 153 8.96 -8.71 3.97
C PHE A 153 7.59 -9.29 4.35
N HIS A 154 7.55 -10.52 4.87
CA HIS A 154 6.32 -11.12 5.33
C HIS A 154 5.93 -10.58 6.70
N ALA A 155 4.67 -10.20 6.85
CA ALA A 155 4.10 -9.71 8.09
C ALA A 155 2.69 -10.24 8.29
N THR A 156 2.18 -10.16 9.51
CA THR A 156 0.83 -10.61 9.81
C THR A 156 -0.19 -9.62 9.23
N ASN A 157 -1.14 -10.14 8.47
CA ASN A 157 -2.24 -9.36 7.91
C ASN A 157 -2.95 -8.53 8.99
N ASN A 158 -3.23 -7.28 8.67
CA ASN A 158 -3.93 -6.31 9.53
C ASN A 158 -3.28 -6.09 10.90
N THR A 159 -1.97 -6.28 10.99
CA THR A 159 -1.20 -6.02 12.21
C THR A 159 -0.20 -4.91 11.93
N CYS A 160 -0.45 -3.73 12.52
CA CYS A 160 0.46 -2.60 12.36
C CYS A 160 1.70 -2.80 13.24
N VAL A 161 2.86 -2.65 12.64
CA VAL A 161 4.15 -2.81 13.32
C VAL A 161 4.99 -1.55 13.20
N ALA A 162 5.73 -1.26 14.26
CA ALA A 162 6.77 -0.24 14.25
C ALA A 162 8.07 -0.87 13.71
N GLY A 163 8.78 -0.14 12.87
CA GLY A 163 10.10 -0.57 12.40
C GLY A 163 10.33 -0.36 10.91
N SER A 164 11.43 -0.90 10.46
CA SER A 164 11.86 -0.88 9.07
C SER A 164 10.98 -1.74 8.17
N ASP A 165 10.96 -1.41 6.91
CA ASP A 165 10.28 -2.11 5.81
C ASP A 165 10.10 -3.62 6.03
N LYS A 166 8.86 -4.01 6.12
CA LYS A 166 8.42 -5.40 6.17
C LYS A 166 7.53 -5.67 4.96
#